data_3b79a8beae8ea6279b11e5ad9e1c00a9
#
_entry.id   3b79a8beae8ea6279b11e5ad9e1c00a9
#
_cell.length_a   1.000
_cell.length_b   1.000
_cell.length_c   1.000
_cell.angle_alpha   90.00
_cell.angle_beta   90.00
_cell.angle_gamma   90.00
#
_symmetry.space_group_name_H-M   'P 1'
#
loop_
_entity.id
_entity.type
_entity.pdbx_description
1 polymer ?
#
loop_
_entity_poly.entity_id
_entity_poly.type
_entity_poly.pdbx_seq_one_letter_code
_entity_poly.pdbx_strand_id
1 'polypeptide(L)'
;MKNIPITAAKRISQDYEAPIVIVFAIDPATGTQHITTYGDTLAHCEAAARGGNHMKQHLGWPEELCKDIPARQRRAKKPNPAS
;
A
#
# COMPACT_ATOMS: atom_id res chain seq x y z
N MET A 1 5.16 -13.59 7.45
CA MET A 1 5.77 -12.37 6.86
C MET A 1 5.46 -11.19 7.76
N LYS A 2 6.43 -10.35 7.98
CA LYS A 2 6.21 -9.15 8.79
C LYS A 2 5.58 -8.06 7.95
N ASN A 3 4.83 -7.17 8.60
CA ASN A 3 4.27 -6.01 7.93
C ASN A 3 5.38 -5.11 7.39
N ILE A 4 5.16 -4.55 6.22
CA ILE A 4 6.08 -3.59 5.64
C ILE A 4 5.54 -2.20 5.99
N PRO A 5 6.25 -1.42 6.81
CA PRO A 5 5.74 -0.13 7.23
C PRO A 5 5.85 0.91 6.11
N ILE A 6 5.06 1.96 6.23
CA ILE A 6 5.12 3.06 5.28
C ILE A 6 6.51 3.66 5.22
N THR A 7 7.24 3.63 6.34
CA THR A 7 8.60 4.17 6.36
C THR A 7 9.53 3.43 5.40
N ALA A 8 9.29 2.15 5.13
CA ALA A 8 10.09 1.42 4.16
C ALA A 8 9.86 1.96 2.75
N ALA A 9 8.59 2.21 2.40
CA ALA A 9 8.26 2.80 1.10
C ALA A 9 8.80 4.22 1.00
N LYS A 10 8.74 4.99 2.09
CA LYS A 10 9.30 6.33 2.12
C LYS A 10 10.79 6.30 1.85
N ARG A 11 11.50 5.34 2.43
CA ARG A 11 12.93 5.23 2.21
C ARG A 11 13.26 4.93 0.76
N ILE A 12 12.50 4.04 0.15
CA ILE A 12 12.67 3.76 -1.27
C ILE A 12 12.43 5.02 -2.10
N SER A 13 11.38 5.76 -1.75
CA SER A 13 11.09 7.01 -2.43
C SER A 13 12.28 7.98 -2.36
N GLN A 14 12.86 8.11 -1.19
CA GLN A 14 13.98 9.03 -0.98
C GLN A 14 15.26 8.54 -1.65
N ASP A 15 15.55 7.25 -1.51
CA ASP A 15 16.79 6.70 -2.04
C ASP A 15 16.82 6.71 -3.56
N TYR A 16 15.67 6.55 -4.20
CA TYR A 16 15.59 6.45 -5.65
C TYR A 16 14.89 7.63 -6.30
N GLU A 17 14.55 8.64 -5.50
CA GLU A 17 13.90 9.87 -5.99
C GLU A 17 12.61 9.56 -6.74
N ALA A 18 11.83 8.62 -6.21
CA ALA A 18 10.56 8.22 -6.79
C ALA A 18 9.42 8.91 -6.04
N PRO A 19 8.67 9.82 -6.66
CA PRO A 19 7.60 10.55 -5.96
C PRO A 19 6.48 9.65 -5.46
N ILE A 20 6.26 8.54 -6.12
CA ILE A 20 5.20 7.60 -5.77
C ILE A 20 5.82 6.21 -5.69
N VAL A 21 5.55 5.51 -4.59
CA VAL A 21 6.06 4.15 -4.39
C VAL A 21 4.92 3.26 -3.95
N ILE A 22 4.78 2.12 -4.61
CA ILE A 22 3.82 1.09 -4.22
C ILE A 22 4.62 -0.20 -4.04
N VAL A 23 4.53 -0.77 -2.85
CA VAL A 23 5.23 -2.01 -2.53
C VAL A 23 4.20 -3.12 -2.39
N PHE A 24 4.38 -4.17 -3.15
CA PHE A 24 3.54 -5.36 -3.05
C PHE A 24 4.41 -6.52 -2.60
N ALA A 25 3.98 -7.22 -1.57
CA ALA A 25 4.69 -8.38 -1.07
C ALA A 25 3.70 -9.52 -0.86
N ILE A 26 4.16 -10.73 -1.12
CA ILE A 26 3.32 -11.91 -0.95
C ILE A 26 4.14 -13.00 -0.28
N ASP A 27 3.49 -13.71 0.63
CA ASP A 27 4.07 -14.89 1.27
C ASP A 27 3.27 -16.10 0.80
N PRO A 28 3.80 -16.87 -0.14
CA PRO A 28 3.03 -18.01 -0.68
C PRO A 28 2.75 -19.09 0.35
N ALA A 29 3.57 -19.19 1.39
CA ALA A 29 3.36 -20.22 2.40
C ALA A 29 2.08 -20.00 3.19
N THR A 30 1.70 -18.72 3.40
CA THR A 30 0.49 -18.40 4.16
C THR A 30 -0.59 -17.77 3.29
N GLY A 31 -0.27 -17.39 2.06
CA GLY A 31 -1.18 -16.65 1.21
C GLY A 31 -1.33 -15.19 1.59
N THR A 32 -0.52 -14.68 2.51
CA THR A 32 -0.60 -13.29 2.93
C THR A 32 -0.13 -12.36 1.82
N GLN A 33 -0.89 -11.31 1.58
CA GLN A 33 -0.52 -10.26 0.63
C GLN A 33 -0.51 -8.93 1.36
N HIS A 34 0.44 -8.09 1.02
CA HIS A 34 0.62 -6.81 1.69
C HIS A 34 0.93 -5.74 0.66
N ILE A 35 0.23 -4.62 0.73
CA ILE A 35 0.45 -3.49 -0.15
C ILE A 35 0.67 -2.25 0.70
N THR A 36 1.79 -1.58 0.46
CA THR A 36 2.15 -0.34 1.14
C THR A 36 2.39 0.72 0.08
N THR A 37 1.82 1.89 0.29
CA THR A 37 1.95 2.99 -0.66
C THR A 37 2.52 4.23 0.02
N TYR A 38 3.24 5.02 -0.74
CA TYR A 38 3.81 6.27 -0.25
C TYR A 38 3.86 7.30 -1.37
N GLY A 39 3.54 8.54 -1.05
CA GLY A 39 3.71 9.66 -1.95
C GLY A 39 4.40 10.80 -1.21
N ASP A 40 5.26 11.54 -1.90
CA ASP A 40 6.05 12.59 -1.27
C ASP A 40 5.25 13.88 -1.05
N THR A 41 4.10 14.01 -1.68
CA THR A 41 3.16 15.12 -1.44
C THR A 41 1.79 14.53 -1.21
N LEU A 42 0.84 15.34 -0.74
CA LEU A 42 -0.52 14.86 -0.54
C LEU A 42 -1.11 14.35 -1.85
N ALA A 43 -0.91 15.08 -2.94
CA ALA A 43 -1.42 14.66 -4.24
C ALA A 43 -0.82 13.33 -4.67
N HIS A 44 0.49 13.14 -4.48
CA HIS A 44 1.13 11.89 -4.82
C HIS A 44 0.71 10.77 -3.88
N CYS A 45 0.47 11.08 -2.62
CA CYS A 45 -0.02 10.10 -1.66
C CYS A 45 -1.38 9.57 -2.10
N GLU A 46 -2.26 10.45 -2.55
CA GLU A 46 -3.58 10.03 -3.02
C GLU A 46 -3.47 9.22 -4.31
N ALA A 47 -2.57 9.62 -5.21
CA ALA A 47 -2.33 8.86 -6.43
C ALA A 47 -1.79 7.47 -6.12
N ALA A 48 -0.87 7.38 -5.15
CA ALA A 48 -0.33 6.09 -4.74
C ALA A 48 -1.43 5.20 -4.15
N ALA A 49 -2.31 5.79 -3.36
CA ALA A 49 -3.42 5.02 -2.78
C ALA A 49 -4.35 4.49 -3.86
N ARG A 50 -4.65 5.30 -4.88
CA ARG A 50 -5.48 4.85 -5.99
C ARG A 50 -4.81 3.71 -6.74
N GLY A 51 -3.51 3.82 -6.97
CA GLY A 51 -2.75 2.75 -7.62
C GLY A 51 -2.76 1.48 -6.80
N GLY A 52 -2.59 1.61 -5.48
CA GLY A 52 -2.66 0.46 -4.59
C GLY A 52 -4.03 -0.19 -4.61
N ASN A 53 -5.09 0.62 -4.63
CA ASN A 53 -6.46 0.10 -4.69
C ASN A 53 -6.72 -0.63 -6.00
N HIS A 54 -6.21 -0.10 -7.10
CA HIS A 54 -6.30 -0.77 -8.39
C HIS A 54 -5.62 -2.14 -8.35
N MET A 55 -4.44 -2.19 -7.76
CA MET A 55 -3.70 -3.43 -7.62
C MET A 55 -4.48 -4.43 -6.75
N LYS A 56 -5.07 -3.96 -5.66
CA LYS A 56 -5.88 -4.82 -4.80
C LYS A 56 -7.05 -5.41 -5.57
N GLN A 57 -7.75 -4.61 -6.36
CA GLN A 57 -8.87 -5.09 -7.17
C GLN A 57 -8.41 -6.16 -8.15
N HIS A 58 -7.29 -5.94 -8.78
CA HIS A 58 -6.73 -6.88 -9.74
C HIS A 58 -6.38 -8.20 -9.07
N LEU A 59 -5.96 -8.14 -7.81
CA LEU A 59 -5.60 -9.33 -7.04
C LEU A 59 -6.79 -10.02 -6.39
N GLY A 60 -7.98 -9.44 -6.53
CA GLY A 60 -9.19 -10.06 -5.98
C GLY A 60 -9.44 -9.77 -4.51
N TRP A 61 -8.88 -8.68 -3.97
CA TRP A 61 -9.16 -8.30 -2.59
C TRP A 61 -10.62 -7.88 -2.43
N PRO A 62 -11.20 -8.02 -1.22
CA PRO A 62 -12.56 -7.57 -0.97
C PRO A 62 -12.73 -6.08 -1.32
N GLU A 63 -13.91 -5.76 -1.82
CA GLU A 63 -14.17 -4.41 -2.31
C GLU A 63 -13.95 -3.35 -1.24
N GLU A 64 -14.34 -3.63 -0.01
CA GLU A 64 -14.19 -2.65 1.05
C GLU A 64 -12.73 -2.34 1.37
N LEU A 65 -11.80 -3.20 0.99
CA LEU A 65 -10.38 -2.94 1.16
C LEU A 65 -9.76 -2.24 -0.03
N CYS A 66 -10.54 -2.02 -1.08
CA CYS A 66 -10.07 -1.36 -2.30
C CYS A 66 -10.59 0.06 -2.42
N LYS A 67 -11.28 0.57 -1.40
CA LYS A 67 -11.84 1.92 -1.46
C LYS A 67 -10.82 2.94 -1.03
N ASP A 68 -10.95 4.13 -1.59
CA ASP A 68 -10.13 5.25 -1.17
C ASP A 68 -10.52 5.66 0.25
N ILE A 69 -9.53 5.96 1.06
CA ILE A 69 -9.75 6.53 2.37
C ILE A 69 -8.93 7.80 2.48
N PRO A 70 -9.35 8.74 3.32
CA PRO A 70 -8.60 9.99 3.48
C PRO A 70 -7.15 9.71 3.83
N ALA A 71 -6.26 10.54 3.30
CA ALA A 71 -4.83 10.33 3.48
C ALA A 71 -4.44 10.18 4.95
N ARG A 72 -5.06 11.00 5.82
CA ARG A 72 -4.71 10.98 7.23
C ARG A 72 -5.16 9.70 7.92
N GLN A 73 -6.05 8.92 7.30
CA GLN A 73 -6.53 7.67 7.88
C GLN A 73 -5.85 6.45 7.29
N ARG A 74 -4.98 6.65 6.31
CA ARG A 74 -4.39 5.50 5.64
C ARG A 74 -3.20 4.94 6.32
N ARG A 75 -2.90 5.43 7.49
CA ARG A 75 -1.84 4.89 8.12
C ARG A 75 -2.06 3.60 8.55
N ALA A 76 -2.07 2.97 8.45
CA ALA A 76 -2.28 1.78 8.89
C ALA A 76 -2.40 0.75 8.30
N LYS A 77 -2.38 0.28 8.21
CA LYS A 77 -2.49 -0.73 7.98
C LYS A 77 -3.13 -1.50 7.64
N LYS A 78 -3.26 -2.18 7.41
CA LYS A 78 -3.72 -2.98 7.36
C LYS A 78 -4.01 -3.87 6.96
N PRO A 79 -4.26 -4.21 6.61
CA PRO A 79 -4.69 -5.12 6.57
C PRO A 79 -4.72 -6.19 6.01
N ASN A 80 -4.61 -6.83 6.49
CA ASN A 80 -4.58 -8.06 6.16
C ASN A 80 -5.89 -8.61 6.07
N PRO A 81 -6.35 -8.94 4.95
CA PRO A 81 -7.70 -9.43 4.82
C PRO A 81 -7.98 -10.65 5.64
N ALA A 82 -6.97 -11.38 5.99
CA ALA A 82 -7.20 -12.56 6.77
C ALA A 82 -7.29 -12.28 8.24
N SER A 83 -7.00 -11.11 8.67
CA SER A 83 -7.05 -10.82 10.09
C SER A 83 -8.41 -10.34 10.51
#